data_abe4d84fc73ceb3caf64c93605ccfe0c
#
_entry.id   abe4d84fc73ceb3caf64c93605ccfe0c
#
_cell.length_a   1.000
_cell.length_b   1.000
_cell.length_c   1.000
_cell.angle_alpha   90.00
_cell.angle_beta   90.00
_cell.angle_gamma   90.00
#
_symmetry.space_group_name_H-M   'P 1'
#
loop_
_entity.id
_entity.type
_entity.pdbx_description
1 polymer ?
#
loop_
_entity_poly.entity_id
_entity_poly.type
_entity_poly.pdbx_seq_one_letter_code
_entity_poly.pdbx_strand_id
1 'polypeptide(L)'
;MRRTRRSTVFFISLLLVVFVAAGFAAQHVRLFERAWFNARQLWEPVDPQSINLGEYQAVLQGQKIEGLEDDVSALTYDPLRKSLFTVTNKQAELVELSLDGRILRRIPLIGFGDAEAVEFIGPDTYVITDERQQRLIKVHVDDSTQVL
;
A
#
# COMPACT_ATOMS: atom_id res chain seq x y z
N MET A 1 0.46 38.87 48.81
CA MET A 1 0.58 37.42 48.67
C MET A 1 -0.44 36.74 47.74
N ARG A 2 -1.61 37.28 47.41
CA ARG A 2 -2.61 36.62 46.50
C ARG A 2 -2.26 36.72 45.02
N ARG A 3 -1.45 37.65 44.56
CA ARG A 3 -1.15 37.88 43.12
C ARG A 3 -0.18 36.84 42.53
N THR A 4 0.80 36.40 43.31
CA THR A 4 1.78 35.38 42.91
C THR A 4 1.14 34.00 42.71
N ARG A 5 0.17 33.64 43.53
CA ARG A 5 -0.52 32.35 43.47
C ARG A 5 -1.37 32.20 42.19
N ARG A 6 -2.00 33.29 41.73
CA ARG A 6 -2.79 33.27 40.46
C ARG A 6 -1.88 33.16 39.25
N SER A 7 -0.73 33.79 39.24
CA SER A 7 0.25 33.68 38.16
C SER A 7 0.80 32.25 38.06
N THR A 8 1.16 31.63 39.19
CA THR A 8 1.66 30.24 39.23
C THR A 8 0.61 29.26 38.71
N VAL A 9 -0.64 29.39 39.13
CA VAL A 9 -1.74 28.53 38.63
C VAL A 9 -1.93 28.71 37.14
N PHE A 10 -1.90 29.94 36.63
CA PHE A 10 -2.00 30.22 35.20
C PHE A 10 -0.87 29.53 34.38
N PHE A 11 0.37 29.65 34.83
CA PHE A 11 1.52 29.03 34.18
C PHE A 11 1.44 27.49 34.19
N ILE A 12 1.00 26.90 35.30
CA ILE A 12 0.82 25.45 35.41
C ILE A 12 -0.28 24.97 34.43
N SER A 13 -1.42 25.69 34.38
CA SER A 13 -2.51 25.36 33.47
C SER A 13 -2.10 25.48 31.99
N LEU A 14 -1.33 26.52 31.65
CA LEU A 14 -0.80 26.74 30.31
C LEU A 14 0.15 25.60 29.92
N LEU A 15 1.07 25.23 30.81
CA LEU A 15 2.00 24.09 30.60
C LEU A 15 1.25 22.80 30.40
N LEU A 16 0.20 22.53 31.15
CA LEU A 16 -0.62 21.35 31.03
C LEU A 16 -1.35 21.28 29.68
N VAL A 17 -1.90 22.41 29.22
CA VAL A 17 -2.54 22.51 27.90
C VAL A 17 -1.53 22.24 26.77
N VAL A 18 -0.34 22.83 26.85
CA VAL A 18 0.73 22.64 25.87
C VAL A 18 1.17 21.19 25.86
N PHE A 19 1.30 20.55 27.03
CA PHE A 19 1.69 19.15 27.13
C PHE A 19 0.63 18.20 26.53
N VAL A 20 -0.65 18.46 26.79
CA VAL A 20 -1.76 17.70 26.21
C VAL A 20 -1.81 17.89 24.69
N ALA A 21 -1.67 19.13 24.21
CA ALA A 21 -1.65 19.41 22.77
C ALA A 21 -0.47 18.73 22.07
N ALA A 22 0.72 18.75 22.68
CA ALA A 22 1.89 18.05 22.17
C ALA A 22 1.69 16.52 22.13
N GLY A 23 1.04 15.96 23.17
CA GLY A 23 0.67 14.53 23.20
C GLY A 23 -0.30 14.16 22.08
N PHE A 24 -1.31 14.97 21.83
CA PHE A 24 -2.24 14.78 20.72
C PHE A 24 -1.55 14.87 19.36
N ALA A 25 -0.67 15.86 19.18
CA ALA A 25 0.11 15.99 17.94
C ALA A 25 1.03 14.78 17.72
N ALA A 26 1.73 14.33 18.78
CA ALA A 26 2.58 13.15 18.73
C ALA A 26 1.80 11.86 18.38
N GLN A 27 0.61 11.71 18.95
CA GLN A 27 -0.30 10.60 18.64
C GLN A 27 -0.77 10.65 17.17
N HIS A 28 -1.12 11.84 16.68
CA HIS A 28 -1.59 12.01 15.31
C HIS A 28 -0.55 11.59 14.27
N VAL A 29 0.73 11.86 14.52
CA VAL A 29 1.84 11.43 13.63
C VAL A 29 2.44 10.08 14.01
N ARG A 30 1.82 9.36 14.94
CA ARG A 30 2.24 8.03 15.41
C ARG A 30 3.70 7.98 15.89
N LEU A 31 4.17 9.03 16.55
CA LEU A 31 5.56 9.10 17.01
C LEU A 31 5.89 8.01 18.03
N PHE A 32 4.96 7.67 18.91
CA PHE A 32 5.18 6.64 19.94
C PHE A 32 5.29 5.26 19.33
N GLU A 33 4.41 4.93 18.35
CA GLU A 33 4.49 3.63 17.65
C GLU A 33 5.77 3.51 16.85
N ARG A 34 6.18 4.58 16.16
CA ARG A 34 7.44 4.60 15.40
C ARG A 34 8.65 4.45 16.32
N ALA A 35 8.67 5.18 17.44
CA ALA A 35 9.76 5.07 18.40
C ALA A 35 9.83 3.69 19.03
N TRP A 36 8.68 3.10 19.38
CA TRP A 36 8.59 1.74 19.90
C TRP A 36 9.05 0.71 18.87
N PHE A 37 8.58 0.81 17.65
CA PHE A 37 8.97 -0.08 16.56
C PHE A 37 10.48 -0.04 16.30
N ASN A 38 11.06 1.18 16.19
CA ASN A 38 12.50 1.35 16.00
C ASN A 38 13.31 0.81 17.18
N ALA A 39 12.85 1.05 18.41
CA ALA A 39 13.52 0.53 19.60
C ALA A 39 13.48 -0.99 19.63
N ARG A 40 12.36 -1.60 19.28
CA ARG A 40 12.19 -3.05 19.25
C ARG A 40 13.12 -3.70 18.23
N GLN A 41 13.29 -3.11 17.06
CA GLN A 41 14.22 -3.62 16.04
C GLN A 41 15.69 -3.67 16.51
N LEU A 42 16.09 -2.85 17.50
CA LEU A 42 17.44 -2.89 18.04
C LEU A 42 17.73 -4.12 18.91
N TRP A 43 16.69 -4.80 19.41
CA TRP A 43 16.81 -5.93 20.33
C TRP A 43 16.25 -7.24 19.79
N GLU A 44 15.45 -7.21 18.75
CA GLU A 44 14.96 -8.42 18.10
C GLU A 44 16.00 -8.93 17.09
N PRO A 45 16.42 -10.20 17.20
CA PRO A 45 17.24 -10.79 16.16
C PRO A 45 16.49 -10.77 14.84
N VAL A 46 17.16 -10.36 13.78
CA VAL A 46 16.60 -10.41 12.42
C VAL A 46 16.32 -11.88 12.09
N ASP A 47 15.07 -12.21 11.82
CA ASP A 47 14.70 -13.54 11.35
C ASP A 47 15.44 -13.81 10.03
N PRO A 48 16.25 -14.90 9.95
CA PRO A 48 16.95 -15.25 8.70
C PRO A 48 16.02 -15.46 7.51
N GLN A 49 14.73 -15.71 7.76
CA GLN A 49 13.71 -15.87 6.72
C GLN A 49 12.99 -14.56 6.36
N SER A 50 13.26 -13.46 7.09
CA SER A 50 12.67 -12.18 6.79
C SER A 50 13.35 -11.50 5.61
N ILE A 51 12.56 -10.82 4.78
CA ILE A 51 13.09 -9.99 3.71
C ILE A 51 13.76 -8.75 4.33
N ASN A 52 15.08 -8.64 4.20
CA ASN A 52 15.79 -7.45 4.62
C ASN A 52 15.69 -6.35 3.55
N LEU A 53 14.66 -5.53 3.64
CA LEU A 53 14.42 -4.44 2.68
C LEU A 53 15.59 -3.44 2.58
N GLY A 54 16.42 -3.34 3.61
CA GLY A 54 17.61 -2.48 3.60
C GLY A 54 18.69 -2.90 2.59
N GLU A 55 18.66 -4.14 2.13
CA GLU A 55 19.60 -4.67 1.13
C GLU A 55 19.08 -4.49 -0.31
N TYR A 56 17.82 -4.06 -0.47
CA TYR A 56 17.22 -3.82 -1.78
C TYR A 56 17.49 -2.39 -2.26
N GLN A 57 17.75 -2.26 -3.55
CA GLN A 57 17.86 -0.98 -4.22
C GLN A 57 16.67 -0.80 -5.16
N ALA A 58 16.02 0.37 -5.09
CA ALA A 58 15.00 0.72 -6.06
C ALA A 58 15.64 0.92 -7.44
N VAL A 59 15.34 0.04 -8.38
CA VAL A 59 15.80 0.13 -9.79
C VAL A 59 14.93 1.12 -10.57
N LEU A 60 13.63 1.13 -10.29
CA LEU A 60 12.65 2.07 -10.84
C LEU A 60 11.89 2.70 -9.68
N GLN A 61 11.81 4.02 -9.64
CA GLN A 61 11.11 4.74 -8.59
C GLN A 61 10.31 5.90 -9.16
N GLY A 62 9.00 5.91 -8.86
CA GLY A 62 8.10 7.01 -9.24
C GLY A 62 7.89 7.16 -10.74
N GLN A 63 8.16 6.12 -11.54
CA GLN A 63 7.91 6.16 -12.97
C GLN A 63 6.41 6.10 -13.26
N LYS A 64 5.92 7.08 -14.02
CA LYS A 64 4.55 7.09 -14.50
C LYS A 64 4.36 5.99 -15.55
N ILE A 65 3.25 5.26 -15.46
CA ILE A 65 2.84 4.30 -16.49
C ILE A 65 1.97 5.05 -17.50
N GLU A 66 2.51 5.31 -18.68
CA GLU A 66 1.79 6.01 -19.73
C GLU A 66 0.53 5.23 -20.15
N GLY A 67 -0.62 5.95 -20.17
CA GLY A 67 -1.91 5.36 -20.50
C GLY A 67 -2.65 4.73 -19.32
N LEU A 68 -2.08 4.67 -18.11
CA LEU A 68 -2.78 4.37 -16.87
C LEU A 68 -2.89 5.64 -16.05
N GLU A 69 -4.00 6.34 -16.17
CA GLU A 69 -4.17 7.66 -15.52
C GLU A 69 -4.93 7.59 -14.21
N ASP A 70 -5.67 6.50 -13.97
CA ASP A 70 -6.57 6.37 -12.83
C ASP A 70 -6.44 5.02 -12.11
N ASP A 71 -6.55 5.09 -10.78
CA ASP A 71 -6.92 4.02 -9.83
C ASP A 71 -6.26 2.66 -10.11
N VAL A 72 -4.92 2.69 -10.22
CA VAL A 72 -4.12 1.47 -10.32
C VAL A 72 -4.04 0.85 -8.93
N SER A 73 -4.59 -0.34 -8.78
CA SER A 73 -4.60 -1.11 -7.54
C SER A 73 -3.81 -2.40 -7.73
N ALA A 74 -2.99 -2.72 -6.73
CA ALA A 74 -2.15 -3.91 -6.69
C ALA A 74 -1.13 -4.06 -7.85
N LEU A 75 -0.22 -4.98 -7.66
CA LEU A 75 0.75 -5.39 -8.67
C LEU A 75 1.22 -6.81 -8.32
N THR A 76 1.18 -7.72 -9.29
CA THR A 76 1.75 -9.06 -9.15
C THR A 76 2.72 -9.36 -10.29
N TYR A 77 3.70 -10.21 -10.03
CA TYR A 77 4.67 -10.63 -11.04
C TYR A 77 4.34 -12.03 -11.54
N ASP A 78 4.26 -12.18 -12.85
CA ASP A 78 4.18 -13.48 -13.51
C ASP A 78 5.59 -13.92 -13.95
N PRO A 79 6.18 -14.92 -13.28
CA PRO A 79 7.52 -15.39 -13.60
C PRO A 79 7.62 -16.14 -14.93
N LEU A 80 6.49 -16.67 -15.43
CA LEU A 80 6.46 -17.44 -16.68
C LEU A 80 6.41 -16.49 -17.89
N ARG A 81 5.61 -15.43 -17.81
CA ARG A 81 5.51 -14.37 -18.82
C ARG A 81 6.62 -13.33 -18.71
N LYS A 82 7.27 -13.25 -17.54
CA LYS A 82 8.22 -12.20 -17.17
C LYS A 82 7.60 -10.81 -17.32
N SER A 83 6.37 -10.67 -16.90
CA SER A 83 5.56 -9.44 -16.94
C SER A 83 4.91 -9.17 -15.59
N LEU A 84 4.37 -7.97 -15.44
CA LEU A 84 3.62 -7.55 -14.27
C LEU A 84 2.14 -7.45 -14.64
N PHE A 85 1.28 -7.72 -13.67
CA PHE A 85 -0.15 -7.53 -13.82
C PHE A 85 -0.67 -6.60 -12.74
N THR A 86 -1.54 -5.70 -13.13
CA THR A 86 -2.26 -4.78 -12.24
C THR A 86 -3.74 -4.73 -12.61
N VAL A 87 -4.57 -4.26 -11.69
CA VAL A 87 -5.99 -4.01 -11.95
C VAL A 87 -6.31 -2.52 -11.82
N THR A 88 -7.33 -2.10 -12.53
CA THR A 88 -7.93 -0.77 -12.38
C THR A 88 -9.37 -0.92 -11.90
N ASN A 89 -9.90 0.06 -11.15
CA ASN A 89 -11.22 -0.05 -10.55
C ASN A 89 -12.31 0.78 -11.26
N LYS A 90 -12.07 2.01 -11.71
CA LYS A 90 -13.11 2.83 -12.40
C LYS A 90 -13.58 2.23 -13.71
N GLN A 91 -12.64 1.81 -14.54
CA GLN A 91 -12.90 0.96 -15.68
C GLN A 91 -12.19 -0.34 -15.39
N ALA A 92 -12.91 -1.31 -14.83
CA ALA A 92 -12.31 -2.54 -14.36
C ALA A 92 -11.58 -3.27 -15.49
N GLU A 93 -10.26 -3.26 -15.45
CA GLU A 93 -9.37 -3.93 -16.40
C GLU A 93 -8.29 -4.69 -15.64
N LEU A 94 -7.88 -5.82 -16.18
CA LEU A 94 -6.61 -6.46 -15.87
C LEU A 94 -5.59 -5.98 -16.91
N VAL A 95 -4.52 -5.36 -16.47
CA VAL A 95 -3.52 -4.76 -17.34
C VAL A 95 -2.19 -5.48 -17.19
N GLU A 96 -1.68 -6.00 -18.28
CA GLU A 96 -0.35 -6.59 -18.35
C GLU A 96 0.68 -5.52 -18.72
N LEU A 97 1.77 -5.47 -17.94
CA LEU A 97 2.86 -4.51 -18.09
C LEU A 97 4.18 -5.24 -18.29
N SER A 98 5.05 -4.66 -19.08
CA SER A 98 6.46 -5.05 -19.08
C SER A 98 7.16 -4.63 -17.78
N LEU A 99 8.33 -5.17 -17.48
CA LEU A 99 9.10 -4.85 -16.26
C LEU A 99 9.58 -3.39 -16.23
N ASP A 100 9.59 -2.71 -17.37
CA ASP A 100 9.89 -1.28 -17.49
C ASP A 100 8.64 -0.39 -17.49
N GLY A 101 7.46 -0.95 -17.19
CA GLY A 101 6.20 -0.22 -16.99
C GLY A 101 5.44 0.15 -18.28
N ARG A 102 5.74 -0.49 -19.42
CA ARG A 102 4.93 -0.29 -20.63
C ARG A 102 3.73 -1.22 -20.65
N ILE A 103 2.58 -0.73 -21.07
CA ILE A 103 1.37 -1.54 -21.24
C ILE A 103 1.58 -2.50 -22.42
N LEU A 104 1.46 -3.79 -22.14
CA LEU A 104 1.50 -4.86 -23.14
C LEU A 104 0.10 -5.24 -23.61
N ARG A 105 -0.85 -5.31 -22.66
CA ARG A 105 -2.22 -5.74 -22.95
C ARG A 105 -3.20 -5.20 -21.91
N ARG A 106 -4.44 -4.97 -22.32
CA ARG A 106 -5.58 -4.65 -21.46
C ARG A 106 -6.68 -5.67 -21.66
N ILE A 107 -7.23 -6.18 -20.59
CA ILE A 107 -8.29 -7.19 -20.58
C ILE A 107 -9.44 -6.64 -19.74
N PRO A 108 -10.56 -6.23 -20.36
CA PRO A 108 -11.73 -5.76 -19.62
C PRO A 108 -12.28 -6.83 -18.66
N LEU A 109 -12.63 -6.41 -17.44
CA LEU A 109 -13.22 -7.24 -16.40
C LEU A 109 -14.73 -6.97 -16.34
N ILE A 110 -15.51 -7.83 -16.99
CA ILE A 110 -16.96 -7.66 -17.05
C ILE A 110 -17.65 -8.17 -15.79
N GLY A 111 -18.48 -7.33 -15.17
CA GLY A 111 -19.20 -7.68 -13.95
C GLY A 111 -18.40 -7.55 -12.66
N PHE A 112 -17.18 -7.02 -12.74
CA PHE A 112 -16.44 -6.57 -11.56
C PHE A 112 -16.95 -5.19 -11.14
N GLY A 113 -17.16 -5.02 -9.82
CA GLY A 113 -17.65 -3.77 -9.26
C GLY A 113 -16.54 -2.84 -8.81
N ASP A 114 -15.44 -3.42 -8.32
CA ASP A 114 -14.33 -2.69 -7.71
C ASP A 114 -13.11 -3.63 -7.56
N ALA A 115 -12.30 -3.75 -8.60
CA ALA A 115 -11.14 -4.63 -8.63
C ALA A 115 -9.97 -3.98 -7.88
N GLU A 116 -9.56 -4.55 -6.73
CA GLU A 116 -8.59 -3.94 -5.82
C GLU A 116 -7.29 -4.72 -5.65
N ALA A 117 -7.30 -6.01 -5.91
CA ALA A 117 -6.09 -6.81 -5.83
C ALA A 117 -6.02 -7.83 -6.96
N VAL A 118 -4.79 -8.19 -7.35
CA VAL A 118 -4.50 -9.29 -8.25
C VAL A 118 -3.29 -10.06 -7.75
N GLU A 119 -3.34 -11.39 -7.82
CA GLU A 119 -2.22 -12.26 -7.46
C GLU A 119 -2.06 -13.37 -8.48
N PHE A 120 -0.84 -13.58 -8.94
CA PHE A 120 -0.45 -14.76 -9.73
C PHE A 120 -0.38 -15.99 -8.82
N ILE A 121 -1.12 -17.04 -9.16
CA ILE A 121 -1.17 -18.27 -8.35
C ILE A 121 -0.73 -19.52 -9.11
N GLY A 122 -0.35 -19.39 -10.37
CA GLY A 122 0.13 -20.49 -11.20
C GLY A 122 0.00 -20.20 -12.68
N PRO A 123 0.39 -21.13 -13.55
CA PRO A 123 0.36 -20.91 -15.00
C PRO A 123 -1.00 -20.40 -15.47
N ASP A 124 -0.97 -19.26 -16.15
CA ASP A 124 -2.15 -18.59 -16.73
C ASP A 124 -3.30 -18.39 -15.70
N THR A 125 -2.99 -18.38 -14.40
CA THR A 125 -4.01 -18.34 -13.36
C THR A 125 -3.75 -17.23 -12.36
N TYR A 126 -4.77 -16.42 -12.14
CA TYR A 126 -4.74 -15.28 -11.22
C TYR A 126 -5.96 -15.29 -10.31
N VAL A 127 -5.82 -14.64 -9.16
CA VAL A 127 -6.95 -14.30 -8.27
C VAL A 127 -7.09 -12.80 -8.24
N ILE A 128 -8.31 -12.32 -8.46
CA ILE A 128 -8.67 -10.90 -8.40
C ILE A 128 -9.69 -10.71 -7.26
N THR A 129 -9.51 -9.67 -6.44
CA THR A 129 -10.51 -9.27 -5.46
C THR A 129 -11.49 -8.27 -6.08
N ASP A 130 -12.76 -8.46 -5.81
CA ASP A 130 -13.82 -7.46 -6.04
C ASP A 130 -14.30 -6.97 -4.68
N GLU A 131 -13.85 -5.77 -4.27
CA GLU A 131 -14.16 -5.25 -2.93
C GLU A 131 -15.65 -4.97 -2.76
N ARG A 132 -16.27 -4.34 -3.75
CA ARG A 132 -17.71 -4.00 -3.69
C ARG A 132 -18.60 -5.21 -3.52
N GLN A 133 -18.24 -6.33 -4.13
CA GLN A 133 -19.00 -7.57 -4.07
C GLN A 133 -18.44 -8.56 -3.04
N GLN A 134 -17.35 -8.19 -2.34
CA GLN A 134 -16.66 -9.00 -1.32
C GLN A 134 -16.33 -10.41 -1.83
N ARG A 135 -15.77 -10.49 -3.03
CA ARG A 135 -15.45 -11.76 -3.70
C ARG A 135 -13.98 -11.90 -4.04
N LEU A 136 -13.52 -13.14 -3.99
CA LEU A 136 -12.28 -13.61 -4.61
C LEU A 136 -12.65 -14.37 -5.89
N ILE A 137 -12.12 -13.92 -7.02
CA ILE A 137 -12.45 -14.48 -8.33
C ILE A 137 -11.18 -15.05 -8.93
N LYS A 138 -11.17 -16.36 -9.13
CA LYS A 138 -10.10 -17.05 -9.85
C LYS A 138 -10.37 -16.96 -11.35
N VAL A 139 -9.39 -16.46 -12.08
CA VAL A 139 -9.47 -16.28 -13.54
C VAL A 139 -8.34 -17.00 -14.23
N HIS A 140 -8.61 -17.45 -15.46
CA HIS A 140 -7.62 -17.99 -16.36
C HIS A 140 -7.32 -16.98 -17.46
N VAL A 141 -6.04 -16.66 -17.67
CA VAL A 141 -5.59 -15.60 -18.58
C VAL A 141 -4.46 -16.12 -19.45
N ASP A 142 -4.78 -16.59 -20.61
CA ASP A 142 -3.83 -16.99 -21.65
C ASP A 142 -3.65 -15.90 -22.73
N ASP A 143 -2.88 -16.19 -23.76
CA ASP A 143 -2.61 -15.22 -24.83
C ASP A 143 -3.84 -14.93 -25.70
N SER A 144 -4.84 -15.79 -25.69
CA SER A 144 -6.09 -15.65 -26.44
C SER A 144 -7.17 -14.86 -25.67
N THR A 145 -6.99 -14.64 -24.36
CA THR A 145 -7.97 -14.00 -23.50
C THR A 145 -8.12 -12.54 -23.88
N GLN A 146 -9.32 -12.15 -24.32
CA GLN A 146 -9.67 -10.78 -24.73
C GLN A 146 -10.55 -10.07 -23.69
N VAL A 147 -11.26 -10.82 -22.86
CA VAL A 147 -12.20 -10.30 -21.84
C VAL A 147 -12.40 -11.36 -20.75
N LEU A 148 -12.66 -10.91 -19.56
CA LEU A 148 -12.97 -11.72 -18.38
C LEU A 148 -14.30 -11.31 -17.77
#